data_180149a9a213be3f86366be90d7d21ca
#
_entry.id   180149a9a213be3f86366be90d7d21ca
#
_cell.length_a   1.000
_cell.length_b   1.000
_cell.length_c   1.000
_cell.angle_alpha   90.00
_cell.angle_beta   90.00
_cell.angle_gamma   90.00
#
_symmetry.space_group_name_H-M   'P 1'
#
loop_
_entity.id
_entity.type
_entity.pdbx_description
1 polymer ?
#
loop_
_entity_poly.entity_id
_entity_poly.type
_entity_poly.pdbx_seq_one_letter_code
_entity_poly.pdbx_strand_id
1 'polypeptide(L)'
;KIFEEVQAFLEAKKIWSKHKPDTTESGLRYEYRCNRVKRRGPQCVAAIYLLYHNTNTDVSLFKTTTEHDHDTINERTKQYGINKDSKEVIEDLLKMTGVNWMPKAIIQHIQQLVNSSRPELVIPKASQLSNYLAKRKATVGSSSLSFATLVKWCEEHSELPANHDEPFVVSYQININSDTNLVFPDPLAIPIAEAQFRLYISTRRLIEITSFSQVLQADSTYKLIWNNFPVQIVGISDLDRVFHPFGIAVCTNENEHDYQFIFESVQVGLQRASLPIIRDVALLADAADAITNGFKSVFYPDTHHFKRGMCWFHMEKGTRHNATDKIKLDRLLKAPLIDSIMKDVTSLQLAPSDCIFEKAAALFLAKWKANEAVRPFLNYFETEWLKKHKGWYEGYLVNGPSTNNGLESTNGVIKRESTFRERLSLPDFLKTALQITRNWSTQRDPDSNEPKLFVTRPTITTADYTAAYKWAKSPDRSTMSKTTSESITFYSKAGQASDPVTPHAINDYISSTNNRDFASFEVYYRTMFSIWCTRFPGDVKITGKWLDGSCTCPSFQKKNKCKHLIGLAYILGVNRFQSKLRQYRSSRSEEKVALQRPEKLLSISRIQE
;
A
#
# COMPACT_ATOMS: atom_id res chain seq x y z
N LYS A 1 -28.35 -11.52 -50.66
CA LYS A 1 -29.41 -11.54 -49.63
C LYS A 1 -29.35 -10.25 -48.83
N ILE A 2 -30.47 -9.77 -48.34
CA ILE A 2 -30.54 -8.57 -47.48
C ILE A 2 -29.85 -8.87 -46.16
N PHE A 3 -29.14 -7.90 -45.59
CA PHE A 3 -28.37 -7.99 -44.35
C PHE A 3 -29.11 -8.68 -43.18
N GLU A 4 -30.37 -8.37 -43.02
CA GLU A 4 -31.22 -8.88 -41.93
C GLU A 4 -31.50 -10.38 -42.05
N GLU A 5 -31.68 -10.91 -43.27
CA GLU A 5 -31.90 -12.36 -43.53
C GLU A 5 -30.65 -13.16 -43.20
N VAL A 6 -29.47 -12.60 -43.45
CA VAL A 6 -28.19 -13.27 -43.16
C VAL A 6 -27.88 -13.26 -41.65
N GLN A 7 -28.21 -12.20 -40.95
CA GLN A 7 -28.13 -12.11 -39.48
C GLN A 7 -29.06 -13.16 -38.84
N ALA A 8 -30.31 -13.19 -39.27
CA ALA A 8 -31.29 -14.15 -38.76
C ALA A 8 -30.87 -15.62 -39.01
N PHE A 9 -30.24 -15.92 -40.15
CA PHE A 9 -29.71 -17.25 -40.46
C PHE A 9 -28.54 -17.64 -39.52
N LEU A 10 -27.64 -16.71 -39.22
CA LEU A 10 -26.52 -16.98 -38.31
C LEU A 10 -26.98 -17.15 -36.86
N GLU A 11 -27.94 -16.35 -36.42
CA GLU A 11 -28.51 -16.38 -35.07
C GLU A 11 -29.36 -17.64 -34.84
N ALA A 12 -30.12 -18.07 -35.84
CA ALA A 12 -30.96 -19.28 -35.74
C ALA A 12 -30.16 -20.54 -35.47
N LYS A 13 -28.95 -20.66 -36.04
CA LYS A 13 -28.10 -21.85 -35.88
C LYS A 13 -27.18 -21.84 -34.65
N LYS A 14 -26.86 -20.69 -34.06
CA LYS A 14 -26.01 -20.50 -32.84
C LYS A 14 -24.71 -21.32 -32.78
N ILE A 15 -24.20 -21.76 -33.91
CA ILE A 15 -23.00 -22.63 -34.01
C ILE A 15 -21.80 -21.90 -34.60
N TRP A 16 -21.95 -20.64 -34.95
CA TRP A 16 -20.95 -19.84 -35.64
C TRP A 16 -20.38 -18.73 -34.76
N SER A 17 -19.06 -18.55 -34.75
CA SER A 17 -18.34 -17.44 -34.11
C SER A 17 -17.66 -16.59 -35.16
N LYS A 18 -17.85 -15.26 -35.05
CA LYS A 18 -17.25 -14.25 -35.92
C LYS A 18 -15.75 -14.16 -35.69
N HIS A 19 -14.97 -14.19 -36.77
CA HIS A 19 -13.53 -13.93 -36.79
C HIS A 19 -13.21 -12.50 -37.25
N LYS A 20 -11.92 -12.15 -37.34
CA LYS A 20 -11.49 -10.84 -37.78
C LYS A 20 -11.99 -10.55 -39.21
N PRO A 21 -12.40 -9.28 -39.48
CA PRO A 21 -12.70 -8.86 -40.82
C PRO A 21 -11.43 -8.82 -41.67
N ASP A 22 -11.59 -9.07 -42.96
CA ASP A 22 -10.56 -8.96 -43.97
C ASP A 22 -11.10 -8.08 -45.11
N THR A 23 -10.28 -7.13 -45.61
CA THR A 23 -10.68 -6.21 -46.68
C THR A 23 -10.17 -6.78 -48.02
N THR A 24 -11.08 -7.03 -48.93
CA THR A 24 -10.80 -7.50 -50.28
C THR A 24 -11.12 -6.43 -51.31
N GLU A 25 -10.66 -6.58 -52.55
CA GLU A 25 -10.99 -5.66 -53.65
C GLU A 25 -12.51 -5.58 -53.89
N SER A 26 -13.25 -6.64 -53.65
CA SER A 26 -14.70 -6.73 -53.83
C SER A 26 -15.52 -6.22 -52.65
N GLY A 27 -14.89 -5.95 -51.51
CA GLY A 27 -15.56 -5.49 -50.30
C GLY A 27 -15.03 -6.06 -48.99
N LEU A 28 -15.75 -5.81 -47.90
CA LEU A 28 -15.40 -6.24 -46.56
C LEU A 28 -15.87 -7.68 -46.32
N ARG A 29 -14.95 -8.60 -46.02
CA ARG A 29 -15.20 -10.02 -45.77
C ARG A 29 -15.15 -10.33 -44.28
N TYR A 30 -16.19 -11.00 -43.74
CA TYR A 30 -16.22 -11.57 -42.41
C TYR A 30 -16.22 -13.08 -42.47
N GLU A 31 -15.26 -13.73 -41.81
CA GLU A 31 -15.22 -15.18 -41.65
C GLU A 31 -15.92 -15.61 -40.38
N TYR A 32 -16.71 -16.70 -40.44
CA TYR A 32 -17.36 -17.32 -39.30
C TYR A 32 -16.94 -18.79 -39.23
N ARG A 33 -16.47 -19.19 -38.05
CA ARG A 33 -16.04 -20.58 -37.78
C ARG A 33 -16.94 -21.27 -36.79
N CYS A 34 -16.98 -22.59 -36.83
CA CYS A 34 -17.76 -23.38 -35.89
C CYS A 34 -17.26 -23.15 -34.45
N ASN A 35 -18.20 -22.85 -33.53
CA ASN A 35 -17.89 -22.61 -32.11
C ASN A 35 -18.06 -23.85 -31.22
N ARG A 36 -18.37 -25.02 -31.80
CA ARG A 36 -18.58 -26.29 -31.09
C ARG A 36 -17.29 -27.07 -30.81
N VAL A 37 -16.17 -26.62 -31.36
CA VAL A 37 -14.83 -27.17 -31.08
C VAL A 37 -14.09 -26.39 -30.01
N LYS A 38 -13.13 -27.04 -29.35
CA LYS A 38 -12.30 -26.37 -28.33
C LYS A 38 -11.38 -25.33 -28.98
N ARG A 39 -11.18 -24.18 -28.33
CA ARG A 39 -10.31 -23.09 -28.80
C ARG A 39 -8.85 -23.52 -29.03
N ARG A 40 -8.39 -24.54 -28.30
CA ARG A 40 -7.07 -25.19 -28.48
C ARG A 40 -7.32 -26.64 -28.82
N GLY A 41 -6.96 -27.07 -30.04
CA GLY A 41 -7.15 -28.40 -30.58
C GLY A 41 -7.53 -28.38 -32.06
N PRO A 42 -7.83 -29.53 -32.66
CA PRO A 42 -8.31 -29.60 -34.05
C PRO A 42 -9.52 -28.69 -34.24
N GLN A 43 -9.50 -27.88 -35.30
CA GLN A 43 -10.58 -26.97 -35.65
C GLN A 43 -11.53 -27.65 -36.63
N CYS A 44 -12.81 -27.34 -36.55
CA CYS A 44 -13.80 -27.83 -37.51
C CYS A 44 -13.55 -27.21 -38.90
N VAL A 45 -13.60 -28.01 -39.93
CA VAL A 45 -13.39 -27.59 -41.32
C VAL A 45 -14.56 -26.80 -41.90
N ALA A 46 -15.75 -26.89 -41.28
CA ALA A 46 -16.91 -26.11 -41.70
C ALA A 46 -16.74 -24.61 -41.35
N ALA A 47 -16.85 -23.76 -42.32
CA ALA A 47 -16.77 -22.31 -42.20
C ALA A 47 -17.80 -21.59 -43.08
N ILE A 48 -18.14 -20.40 -42.71
CA ILE A 48 -18.97 -19.49 -43.51
C ILE A 48 -18.20 -18.17 -43.61
N TYR A 49 -18.25 -17.52 -44.76
CA TYR A 49 -17.87 -16.10 -44.84
C TYR A 49 -18.93 -15.25 -45.53
N LEU A 50 -19.04 -14.00 -45.08
CA LEU A 50 -19.92 -12.99 -45.62
C LEU A 50 -19.05 -11.96 -46.34
N LEU A 51 -19.43 -11.61 -47.56
CA LEU A 51 -18.81 -10.53 -48.31
C LEU A 51 -19.83 -9.39 -48.46
N TYR A 52 -19.49 -8.23 -47.92
CA TYR A 52 -20.22 -6.99 -48.09
C TYR A 52 -19.61 -6.26 -49.27
N HIS A 53 -20.36 -6.14 -50.34
CA HIS A 53 -19.85 -5.57 -51.59
C HIS A 53 -19.65 -4.06 -51.48
N ASN A 54 -18.58 -3.54 -52.10
CA ASN A 54 -18.29 -2.11 -52.18
C ASN A 54 -19.27 -1.34 -53.10
N THR A 55 -19.95 -2.04 -54.02
CA THR A 55 -20.72 -1.44 -55.09
C THR A 55 -22.23 -1.43 -54.87
N ASN A 56 -22.73 -2.20 -53.89
CA ASN A 56 -24.17 -2.30 -53.60
C ASN A 56 -24.41 -2.72 -52.15
N THR A 57 -25.66 -2.78 -51.71
CA THR A 57 -26.07 -3.17 -50.35
C THR A 57 -26.20 -4.69 -50.16
N ASP A 58 -25.85 -5.47 -51.17
CA ASP A 58 -25.96 -6.95 -51.10
C ASP A 58 -24.87 -7.56 -50.25
N VAL A 59 -25.25 -8.66 -49.60
CA VAL A 59 -24.30 -9.48 -48.81
C VAL A 59 -24.26 -10.89 -49.44
N SER A 60 -23.09 -11.27 -49.95
CA SER A 60 -22.89 -12.63 -50.44
C SER A 60 -22.49 -13.55 -49.30
N LEU A 61 -23.22 -14.67 -49.14
CA LEU A 61 -22.93 -15.70 -48.15
C LEU A 61 -22.30 -16.90 -48.86
N PHE A 62 -21.10 -17.27 -48.42
CA PHE A 62 -20.36 -18.43 -48.89
C PHE A 62 -20.23 -19.43 -47.74
N LYS A 63 -20.48 -20.69 -48.00
CA LYS A 63 -20.36 -21.80 -47.06
C LYS A 63 -19.43 -22.84 -47.65
N THR A 64 -18.53 -23.41 -46.81
CA THR A 64 -17.74 -24.58 -47.24
C THR A 64 -18.63 -25.75 -47.60
N THR A 65 -18.24 -26.54 -48.60
CA THR A 65 -18.96 -27.75 -49.01
C THR A 65 -18.81 -28.88 -48.00
N THR A 66 -17.80 -28.84 -47.20
CA THR A 66 -17.54 -29.81 -46.12
C THR A 66 -18.50 -29.60 -44.96
N GLU A 67 -19.14 -30.68 -44.52
CA GLU A 67 -19.98 -30.69 -43.33
C GLU A 67 -19.14 -30.70 -42.05
N HIS A 68 -19.81 -30.52 -40.89
CA HIS A 68 -19.13 -30.62 -39.61
C HIS A 68 -18.55 -32.00 -39.39
N ASP A 69 -17.29 -32.08 -39.03
CA ASP A 69 -16.51 -33.27 -38.73
C ASP A 69 -16.59 -33.74 -37.27
N HIS A 70 -17.54 -33.21 -36.55
CA HIS A 70 -17.81 -33.52 -35.13
C HIS A 70 -19.32 -33.48 -34.84
N ASP A 71 -19.72 -34.09 -33.73
CA ASP A 71 -21.11 -34.09 -33.27
C ASP A 71 -21.58 -32.68 -32.89
N THR A 72 -22.57 -32.16 -33.62
CA THR A 72 -23.18 -30.83 -33.41
C THR A 72 -24.37 -30.88 -32.42
N ILE A 73 -24.83 -32.07 -32.04
CA ILE A 73 -26.06 -32.31 -31.27
C ILE A 73 -25.83 -32.20 -29.76
N ASN A 74 -24.59 -32.27 -29.30
CA ASN A 74 -24.29 -32.06 -27.89
C ASN A 74 -24.60 -30.62 -27.50
N GLU A 75 -25.80 -30.37 -27.05
CA GLU A 75 -26.21 -29.15 -26.33
C GLU A 75 -25.37 -29.03 -25.07
N ARG A 76 -24.18 -28.47 -25.20
CA ARG A 76 -23.55 -27.81 -24.06
C ARG A 76 -24.35 -26.55 -23.80
N THR A 77 -25.38 -26.63 -22.97
CA THR A 77 -25.99 -25.49 -22.29
C THR A 77 -24.93 -24.84 -21.42
N LYS A 78 -23.94 -24.23 -22.03
CA LYS A 78 -23.13 -23.23 -21.34
C LYS A 78 -24.06 -22.04 -21.14
N GLN A 79 -24.65 -21.94 -19.97
CA GLN A 79 -25.28 -20.73 -19.53
C GLN A 79 -24.21 -19.63 -19.53
N TYR A 80 -24.13 -18.88 -20.63
CA TYR A 80 -23.29 -17.71 -20.73
C TYR A 80 -23.99 -16.59 -19.99
N GLY A 81 -23.35 -16.06 -18.94
CA GLY A 81 -23.90 -14.96 -18.16
C GLY A 81 -24.45 -15.38 -16.79
N ILE A 82 -25.03 -14.44 -16.10
CA ILE A 82 -25.70 -14.64 -14.81
C ILE A 82 -27.15 -15.01 -15.07
N ASN A 83 -27.69 -15.99 -14.32
CA ASN A 83 -29.10 -16.39 -14.36
C ASN A 83 -29.99 -15.14 -14.10
N LYS A 84 -31.19 -15.10 -14.70
CA LYS A 84 -32.12 -13.98 -14.63
C LYS A 84 -32.49 -13.64 -13.19
N ASP A 85 -32.86 -14.63 -12.38
CA ASP A 85 -33.30 -14.44 -10.99
C ASP A 85 -32.16 -13.94 -10.10
N SER A 86 -30.95 -14.53 -10.27
CA SER A 86 -29.75 -14.04 -9.59
C SER A 86 -29.37 -12.62 -10.02
N LYS A 87 -29.67 -12.24 -11.26
CA LYS A 87 -29.43 -10.89 -11.77
C LYS A 87 -30.38 -9.86 -11.16
N GLU A 88 -31.64 -10.22 -10.97
CA GLU A 88 -32.62 -9.38 -10.27
C GLU A 88 -32.18 -9.12 -8.82
N VAL A 89 -31.80 -10.14 -8.10
CA VAL A 89 -31.25 -10.00 -6.72
C VAL A 89 -30.03 -9.08 -6.70
N ILE A 90 -29.13 -9.21 -7.67
CA ILE A 90 -27.95 -8.32 -7.76
C ILE A 90 -28.38 -6.88 -8.00
N GLU A 91 -29.33 -6.63 -8.92
CA GLU A 91 -29.81 -5.28 -9.20
C GLU A 91 -30.51 -4.65 -8.00
N ASP A 92 -31.31 -5.42 -7.26
CA ASP A 92 -31.99 -4.93 -6.05
C ASP A 92 -30.99 -4.58 -4.95
N LEU A 93 -29.98 -5.42 -4.72
CA LEU A 93 -28.89 -5.11 -3.79
C LEU A 93 -28.15 -3.81 -4.17
N LEU A 94 -27.87 -3.64 -5.46
CA LEU A 94 -27.18 -2.44 -5.96
C LEU A 94 -28.05 -1.18 -5.88
N LYS A 95 -29.37 -1.31 -5.96
CA LYS A 95 -30.32 -0.19 -5.79
C LYS A 95 -30.49 0.19 -4.32
N MET A 96 -30.68 -0.80 -3.43
CA MET A 96 -30.96 -0.57 -2.01
C MET A 96 -29.79 0.08 -1.26
N THR A 97 -28.56 -0.22 -1.65
CA THR A 97 -27.37 0.20 -0.89
C THR A 97 -26.65 1.39 -1.48
N GLY A 98 -26.97 1.77 -2.72
CA GLY A 98 -26.28 2.88 -3.41
C GLY A 98 -24.77 2.72 -3.58
N VAL A 99 -24.22 1.58 -3.19
CA VAL A 99 -22.78 1.33 -3.02
C VAL A 99 -22.31 0.18 -3.92
N ASN A 100 -21.09 0.26 -4.39
CA ASN A 100 -20.40 -0.80 -5.11
C ASN A 100 -20.12 -2.00 -4.18
N TRP A 101 -21.03 -2.96 -4.16
CA TRP A 101 -20.79 -4.22 -3.45
C TRP A 101 -19.68 -5.02 -4.12
N MET A 102 -18.81 -5.61 -3.29
CA MET A 102 -17.77 -6.53 -3.76
C MET A 102 -18.39 -7.76 -4.44
N PRO A 103 -17.88 -8.23 -5.57
CA PRO A 103 -18.31 -9.50 -6.14
C PRO A 103 -18.35 -10.63 -5.11
N LYS A 104 -17.39 -10.65 -4.20
CA LYS A 104 -17.35 -11.64 -3.11
C LYS A 104 -18.50 -11.48 -2.11
N ALA A 105 -18.85 -10.26 -1.73
CA ALA A 105 -19.96 -9.99 -0.82
C ALA A 105 -21.33 -10.29 -1.48
N ILE A 106 -21.49 -9.95 -2.76
CA ILE A 106 -22.69 -10.32 -3.53
C ILE A 106 -22.82 -11.84 -3.62
N ILE A 107 -21.73 -12.54 -3.92
CA ILE A 107 -21.72 -14.00 -3.96
C ILE A 107 -22.09 -14.59 -2.60
N GLN A 108 -21.54 -14.07 -1.51
CA GLN A 108 -21.87 -14.52 -0.15
C GLN A 108 -23.35 -14.27 0.20
N HIS A 109 -23.89 -13.12 -0.19
CA HIS A 109 -25.31 -12.80 0.01
C HIS A 109 -26.22 -13.75 -0.77
N ILE A 110 -25.93 -13.97 -2.07
CA ILE A 110 -26.68 -14.95 -2.88
C ILE A 110 -26.56 -16.35 -2.26
N GLN A 111 -25.37 -16.74 -1.77
CA GLN A 111 -25.17 -18.01 -1.07
C GLN A 111 -26.05 -18.13 0.18
N GLN A 112 -26.17 -17.05 0.96
CA GLN A 112 -27.06 -17.02 2.14
C GLN A 112 -28.52 -17.18 1.72
N LEU A 113 -28.96 -16.49 0.68
CA LEU A 113 -30.33 -16.61 0.14
C LEU A 113 -30.63 -18.03 -0.36
N VAL A 114 -29.69 -18.65 -1.08
CA VAL A 114 -29.80 -20.06 -1.53
C VAL A 114 -29.99 -21.01 -0.36
N ASN A 115 -29.23 -20.78 0.71
CA ASN A 115 -29.26 -21.65 1.90
C ASN A 115 -30.48 -21.42 2.80
N SER A 116 -31.13 -20.25 2.75
CA SER A 116 -32.20 -19.88 3.69
C SER A 116 -33.61 -19.80 3.09
N SER A 117 -33.77 -19.19 1.92
CA SER A 117 -35.09 -18.79 1.42
C SER A 117 -35.31 -18.93 -0.08
N ARG A 118 -34.24 -18.99 -0.88
CA ARG A 118 -34.33 -19.00 -2.35
C ARG A 118 -33.40 -20.05 -2.98
N PRO A 119 -33.68 -21.35 -2.82
CA PRO A 119 -32.79 -22.43 -3.32
C PRO A 119 -32.73 -22.50 -4.85
N GLU A 120 -33.64 -21.85 -5.57
CA GLU A 120 -33.67 -21.75 -7.03
C GLU A 120 -32.59 -20.84 -7.62
N LEU A 121 -31.98 -19.96 -6.80
CA LEU A 121 -30.95 -19.04 -7.28
C LEU A 121 -29.65 -19.78 -7.64
N VAL A 122 -29.06 -19.38 -8.76
CA VAL A 122 -27.78 -19.91 -9.22
C VAL A 122 -26.67 -18.95 -8.83
N ILE A 123 -25.70 -19.44 -8.05
CA ILE A 123 -24.56 -18.64 -7.60
C ILE A 123 -23.64 -18.32 -8.79
N PRO A 124 -23.45 -17.04 -9.17
CA PRO A 124 -22.61 -16.68 -10.29
C PRO A 124 -21.13 -16.90 -9.98
N LYS A 125 -20.33 -17.24 -10.99
CA LYS A 125 -18.87 -17.24 -10.85
C LYS A 125 -18.38 -15.81 -10.67
N ALA A 126 -17.30 -15.60 -9.90
CA ALA A 126 -16.72 -14.28 -9.67
C ALA A 126 -16.41 -13.55 -10.99
N SER A 127 -15.90 -14.25 -12.01
CA SER A 127 -15.64 -13.68 -13.35
C SER A 127 -16.91 -13.26 -14.10
N GLN A 128 -18.01 -14.00 -13.96
CA GLN A 128 -19.29 -13.64 -14.58
C GLN A 128 -19.85 -12.37 -13.93
N LEU A 129 -19.77 -12.29 -12.58
CA LEU A 129 -20.24 -11.15 -11.83
C LEU A 129 -19.38 -9.91 -12.11
N SER A 130 -18.07 -10.02 -12.13
CA SER A 130 -17.18 -8.91 -12.49
C SER A 130 -17.46 -8.37 -13.89
N ASN A 131 -17.63 -9.25 -14.88
CA ASN A 131 -17.97 -8.84 -16.24
C ASN A 131 -19.36 -8.19 -16.32
N TYR A 132 -20.32 -8.67 -15.54
CA TYR A 132 -21.64 -8.09 -15.48
C TYR A 132 -21.62 -6.68 -14.89
N LEU A 133 -20.95 -6.51 -13.75
CA LEU A 133 -20.80 -5.22 -13.09
C LEU A 133 -20.04 -4.21 -13.98
N ALA A 134 -19.01 -4.66 -14.70
CA ALA A 134 -18.28 -3.82 -15.65
C ALA A 134 -19.19 -3.35 -16.82
N LYS A 135 -20.00 -4.25 -17.40
CA LYS A 135 -20.97 -3.87 -18.44
C LYS A 135 -22.05 -2.93 -17.92
N ARG A 136 -22.58 -3.20 -16.72
CA ARG A 136 -23.58 -2.33 -16.09
C ARG A 136 -23.03 -0.91 -15.88
N LYS A 137 -21.80 -0.79 -15.38
CA LYS A 137 -21.11 0.50 -15.21
C LYS A 137 -20.97 1.25 -16.54
N ALA A 138 -20.66 0.55 -17.62
CA ALA A 138 -20.56 1.13 -18.95
C ALA A 138 -21.92 1.60 -19.51
N THR A 139 -23.03 0.93 -19.12
CA THR A 139 -24.40 1.24 -19.61
C THR A 139 -25.12 2.29 -18.74
N VAL A 140 -24.83 2.36 -17.43
CA VAL A 140 -25.44 3.34 -16.50
C VAL A 140 -24.91 4.75 -16.74
N GLY A 141 -24.04 4.91 -17.72
CA GLY A 141 -23.67 6.21 -18.25
C GLY A 141 -22.49 6.84 -17.53
N SER A 142 -21.51 7.22 -18.29
CA SER A 142 -20.62 8.31 -17.95
C SER A 142 -21.50 9.57 -17.83
N SER A 143 -22.03 9.87 -16.63
CA SER A 143 -22.43 11.24 -16.36
C SER A 143 -21.15 12.04 -16.48
N SER A 144 -20.95 12.74 -17.57
CA SER A 144 -19.86 13.68 -17.75
C SER A 144 -20.02 14.72 -16.65
N LEU A 145 -19.19 14.64 -15.62
CA LEU A 145 -19.19 15.65 -14.58
C LEU A 145 -18.76 16.95 -15.22
N SER A 146 -19.64 17.95 -15.23
CA SER A 146 -19.26 19.30 -15.64
C SER A 146 -18.51 19.99 -14.49
N PHE A 147 -17.75 21.02 -14.84
CA PHE A 147 -17.11 21.92 -13.89
C PHE A 147 -18.08 22.40 -12.79
N ALA A 148 -19.23 22.93 -13.20
CA ALA A 148 -20.24 23.45 -12.27
C ALA A 148 -20.80 22.36 -11.34
N THR A 149 -21.00 21.15 -11.85
CA THR A 149 -21.49 20.04 -11.04
C THR A 149 -20.46 19.63 -9.98
N LEU A 150 -19.14 19.69 -10.28
CA LEU A 150 -18.09 19.41 -9.31
C LEU A 150 -18.02 20.49 -8.23
N VAL A 151 -18.12 21.78 -8.61
CA VAL A 151 -18.16 22.90 -7.65
C VAL A 151 -19.33 22.71 -6.70
N LYS A 152 -20.54 22.53 -7.24
CA LYS A 152 -21.75 22.32 -6.44
C LYS A 152 -21.60 21.11 -5.49
N TRP A 153 -21.05 20.01 -5.99
CA TRP A 153 -20.81 18.83 -5.15
C TRP A 153 -19.85 19.15 -4.00
N CYS A 154 -18.77 19.90 -4.24
CA CYS A 154 -17.85 20.32 -3.19
C CYS A 154 -18.53 21.22 -2.16
N GLU A 155 -19.35 22.17 -2.59
CA GLU A 155 -20.12 23.08 -1.72
C GLU A 155 -21.08 22.30 -0.82
N GLU A 156 -21.85 21.37 -1.40
CA GLU A 156 -22.82 20.52 -0.68
C GLU A 156 -22.16 19.62 0.38
N HIS A 157 -20.87 19.31 0.22
CA HIS A 157 -20.12 18.44 1.15
C HIS A 157 -19.08 19.20 1.99
N SER A 158 -19.09 20.54 1.98
CA SER A 158 -18.05 21.34 2.65
C SER A 158 -18.34 21.64 4.11
N GLU A 159 -19.56 21.49 4.59
CA GLU A 159 -19.89 21.77 5.98
C GLU A 159 -19.14 20.81 6.92
N LEU A 160 -18.60 21.34 8.03
CA LEU A 160 -17.95 20.53 9.06
C LEU A 160 -19.02 19.75 9.85
N PRO A 161 -19.10 18.42 9.74
CA PRO A 161 -20.16 17.66 10.39
C PRO A 161 -19.99 17.63 11.91
N ALA A 162 -21.13 17.54 12.63
CA ALA A 162 -21.12 17.29 14.08
C ALA A 162 -20.64 15.87 14.41
N ASN A 163 -20.97 14.89 13.57
CA ASN A 163 -20.51 13.52 13.70
C ASN A 163 -19.04 13.42 13.28
N HIS A 164 -18.19 12.92 14.19
CA HIS A 164 -16.74 12.80 13.99
C HIS A 164 -16.35 11.87 12.83
N ASP A 165 -17.21 10.94 12.45
CA ASP A 165 -16.95 9.93 11.42
C ASP A 165 -17.59 10.29 10.07
N GLU A 166 -18.36 11.39 10.00
CA GLU A 166 -18.97 11.84 8.76
C GLU A 166 -17.92 12.54 7.88
N PRO A 167 -17.73 12.08 6.62
CA PRO A 167 -16.79 12.70 5.70
C PRO A 167 -17.28 14.05 5.16
N PHE A 168 -16.33 14.95 4.95
CA PHE A 168 -16.60 16.23 4.33
C PHE A 168 -15.43 16.71 3.46
N VAL A 169 -15.69 17.62 2.55
CA VAL A 169 -14.68 18.30 1.76
C VAL A 169 -14.04 19.40 2.60
N VAL A 170 -12.79 19.16 3.04
CA VAL A 170 -12.05 20.09 3.89
C VAL A 170 -11.70 21.37 3.14
N SER A 171 -11.25 21.21 1.90
CA SER A 171 -10.89 22.30 0.99
C SER A 171 -10.95 21.82 -0.45
N TYR A 172 -11.15 22.76 -1.38
CA TYR A 172 -11.09 22.52 -2.81
C TYR A 172 -10.62 23.76 -3.57
N GLN A 173 -9.99 23.56 -4.70
CA GLN A 173 -9.60 24.58 -5.68
C GLN A 173 -9.99 24.05 -7.05
N ILE A 174 -10.81 24.79 -7.78
CA ILE A 174 -11.28 24.40 -9.11
C ILE A 174 -11.19 25.62 -10.02
N ASN A 175 -10.33 25.53 -11.05
CA ASN A 175 -10.06 26.60 -12.00
C ASN A 175 -10.23 26.08 -13.42
N ILE A 176 -10.73 26.94 -14.31
CA ILE A 176 -10.77 26.66 -15.75
C ILE A 176 -9.37 26.90 -16.31
N ASN A 177 -8.87 25.98 -17.12
CA ASN A 177 -7.60 26.18 -17.83
C ASN A 177 -7.78 27.32 -18.83
N SER A 178 -7.17 28.47 -18.56
CA SER A 178 -7.22 29.66 -19.40
C SER A 178 -6.47 29.51 -20.76
N ASP A 179 -5.67 28.44 -20.87
CA ASP A 179 -4.83 28.18 -22.06
C ASP A 179 -5.58 27.49 -23.21
N THR A 180 -6.83 27.09 -22.99
CA THR A 180 -7.66 26.52 -24.06
C THR A 180 -8.33 27.64 -24.85
N ASN A 181 -7.99 27.77 -26.13
CA ASN A 181 -8.71 28.65 -27.08
C ASN A 181 -10.15 28.19 -27.36
N LEU A 182 -10.71 27.33 -26.52
CA LEU A 182 -12.07 26.81 -26.62
C LEU A 182 -13.04 27.81 -25.97
N VAL A 183 -13.89 28.43 -26.80
CA VAL A 183 -14.98 29.25 -26.31
C VAL A 183 -16.16 28.33 -26.02
N PHE A 184 -16.44 28.09 -24.75
CA PHE A 184 -17.64 27.37 -24.34
C PHE A 184 -18.81 28.37 -24.28
N PRO A 185 -19.93 28.09 -25.00
CA PRO A 185 -21.10 28.97 -24.99
C PRO A 185 -21.73 29.11 -23.60
N ASP A 186 -21.63 28.05 -22.79
CA ASP A 186 -22.10 28.01 -21.42
C ASP A 186 -20.94 27.62 -20.48
N PRO A 187 -20.48 28.50 -19.58
CA PRO A 187 -19.48 28.18 -18.58
C PRO A 187 -19.84 26.99 -17.69
N LEU A 188 -21.14 26.70 -17.50
CA LEU A 188 -21.64 25.59 -16.70
C LEU A 188 -21.48 24.24 -17.40
N ALA A 189 -21.30 24.24 -18.72
CA ALA A 189 -21.15 23.03 -19.53
C ALA A 189 -19.69 22.65 -19.78
N ILE A 190 -18.70 23.33 -19.18
CA ILE A 190 -17.29 23.05 -19.36
C ILE A 190 -16.98 21.63 -18.87
N PRO A 191 -16.42 20.74 -19.73
CA PRO A 191 -16.03 19.40 -19.32
C PRO A 191 -14.95 19.45 -18.24
N ILE A 192 -15.02 18.55 -17.26
CA ILE A 192 -14.02 18.47 -16.18
C ILE A 192 -12.60 18.22 -16.70
N ALA A 193 -12.45 17.65 -17.88
CA ALA A 193 -11.16 17.44 -18.53
C ALA A 193 -10.43 18.75 -18.86
N GLU A 194 -11.17 19.86 -19.02
CA GLU A 194 -10.64 21.20 -19.29
C GLU A 194 -10.45 22.04 -18.01
N ALA A 195 -10.76 21.46 -16.85
CA ALA A 195 -10.59 22.10 -15.56
C ALA A 195 -9.33 21.59 -14.84
N GLN A 196 -8.65 22.49 -14.17
CA GLN A 196 -7.66 22.14 -13.16
C GLN A 196 -8.34 22.15 -11.80
N PHE A 197 -8.37 21.01 -11.14
CA PHE A 197 -9.01 20.91 -9.84
C PHE A 197 -8.16 20.17 -8.81
N ARG A 198 -8.39 20.51 -7.56
CA ARG A 198 -7.88 19.87 -6.35
C ARG A 198 -9.00 19.80 -5.34
N LEU A 199 -9.17 18.68 -4.68
CA LEU A 199 -10.12 18.57 -3.57
C LEU A 199 -9.56 17.60 -2.52
N TYR A 200 -9.85 17.86 -1.25
CA TYR A 200 -9.39 17.06 -0.13
C TYR A 200 -10.57 16.68 0.77
N ILE A 201 -10.73 15.38 0.99
CA ILE A 201 -11.81 14.78 1.78
C ILE A 201 -11.22 14.18 3.05
N SER A 202 -11.84 14.48 4.19
CA SER A 202 -11.47 13.92 5.49
C SER A 202 -12.70 13.77 6.39
N THR A 203 -12.47 13.35 7.63
CA THR A 203 -13.44 13.37 8.72
C THR A 203 -12.83 14.11 9.91
N ARG A 204 -13.65 14.53 10.85
CA ARG A 204 -13.18 15.22 12.06
C ARG A 204 -12.20 14.36 12.87
N ARG A 205 -12.50 13.07 13.07
CA ARG A 205 -11.64 12.11 13.77
C ARG A 205 -10.27 11.92 13.08
N LEU A 206 -10.25 11.83 11.75
CA LEU A 206 -8.98 11.70 11.01
C LEU A 206 -8.13 12.96 11.12
N ILE A 207 -8.75 14.13 11.19
CA ILE A 207 -8.06 15.41 11.44
C ILE A 207 -7.48 15.45 12.85
N GLU A 208 -8.20 14.97 13.86
CA GLU A 208 -7.73 14.93 15.25
C GLU A 208 -6.45 14.08 15.40
N ILE A 209 -6.29 13.00 14.62
CA ILE A 209 -5.08 12.17 14.63
C ILE A 209 -3.85 12.94 14.16
N THR A 210 -4.01 14.00 13.39
CA THR A 210 -2.88 14.81 12.92
C THR A 210 -2.10 15.45 14.06
N SER A 211 -2.70 15.63 15.23
CA SER A 211 -2.04 16.17 16.43
C SER A 211 -0.85 15.34 16.92
N PHE A 212 -0.78 14.05 16.54
CA PHE A 212 0.35 13.15 16.86
C PHE A 212 1.49 13.25 15.85
N SER A 213 1.43 14.14 14.86
CA SER A 213 2.35 14.19 13.73
C SER A 213 3.78 14.57 14.15
N GLN A 214 4.72 13.65 13.89
CA GLN A 214 6.15 13.91 13.94
C GLN A 214 6.81 13.69 12.58
N VAL A 215 6.33 12.67 11.82
CA VAL A 215 6.83 12.33 10.49
C VAL A 215 5.65 12.12 9.57
N LEU A 216 5.38 13.08 8.69
CA LEU A 216 4.36 12.95 7.65
C LEU A 216 4.82 11.99 6.56
N GLN A 217 3.89 11.21 6.05
CA GLN A 217 4.07 10.34 4.89
C GLN A 217 3.09 10.77 3.80
N ALA A 218 3.57 10.86 2.57
CA ALA A 218 2.75 11.22 1.42
C ALA A 218 3.11 10.33 0.22
N ASP A 219 2.11 9.96 -0.56
CA ASP A 219 2.28 9.19 -1.79
C ASP A 219 1.04 9.35 -2.68
N SER A 220 1.24 9.14 -3.97
CA SER A 220 0.18 9.16 -4.98
C SER A 220 -0.10 7.77 -5.53
N THR A 221 -1.36 7.54 -5.86
CA THR A 221 -1.76 6.32 -6.55
C THR A 221 -2.62 6.62 -7.76
N TYR A 222 -2.44 5.83 -8.82
CA TYR A 222 -3.10 5.96 -10.11
C TYR A 222 -3.99 4.76 -10.43
N LYS A 223 -4.72 4.87 -11.53
CA LYS A 223 -5.58 3.80 -12.07
C LYS A 223 -6.82 3.52 -11.21
N LEU A 224 -7.27 4.50 -10.45
CA LEU A 224 -8.52 4.47 -9.69
C LEU A 224 -9.66 5.17 -10.45
N ILE A 225 -9.34 6.20 -11.24
CA ILE A 225 -10.27 7.03 -12.00
C ILE A 225 -10.01 6.88 -13.50
N TRP A 226 -11.04 6.91 -14.34
CA TRP A 226 -10.91 6.75 -15.80
C TRP A 226 -9.99 7.78 -16.44
N ASN A 227 -10.10 9.02 -16.02
CA ASN A 227 -9.27 10.14 -16.50
C ASN A 227 -7.82 10.05 -16.00
N ASN A 228 -7.48 9.00 -15.26
CA ASN A 228 -6.17 8.77 -14.66
C ASN A 228 -5.70 9.87 -13.70
N PHE A 229 -6.65 10.58 -13.08
CA PHE A 229 -6.34 11.57 -12.05
C PHE A 229 -5.62 10.91 -10.88
N PRO A 230 -4.53 11.51 -10.36
CA PRO A 230 -3.84 11.03 -9.17
C PRO A 230 -4.74 11.15 -7.95
N VAL A 231 -4.69 10.11 -7.14
CA VAL A 231 -5.29 10.09 -5.80
C VAL A 231 -4.15 10.09 -4.81
N GLN A 232 -4.12 11.08 -3.96
CA GLN A 232 -3.01 11.32 -3.04
C GLN A 232 -3.45 11.11 -1.61
N ILE A 233 -2.59 10.48 -0.81
CA ILE A 233 -2.86 10.19 0.60
C ILE A 233 -1.72 10.76 1.42
N VAL A 234 -2.08 11.45 2.49
CA VAL A 234 -1.17 11.93 3.53
C VAL A 234 -1.59 11.31 4.86
N GLY A 235 -0.63 10.97 5.69
CA GLY A 235 -0.86 10.40 7.00
C GLY A 235 0.44 10.23 7.79
N ILE A 236 0.36 9.50 8.88
CA ILE A 236 1.49 9.15 9.76
C ILE A 236 1.47 7.67 10.11
N SER A 237 2.64 7.13 10.49
CA SER A 237 2.71 5.82 11.12
C SER A 237 2.97 5.96 12.62
N ASP A 238 2.28 5.15 13.42
CA ASP A 238 2.49 5.07 14.85
C ASP A 238 3.75 4.25 15.23
N LEU A 239 4.01 4.06 16.52
CA LEU A 239 5.17 3.31 16.97
C LEU A 239 5.10 1.78 16.72
N ASP A 240 3.93 1.25 16.42
CA ASP A 240 3.76 -0.13 15.93
C ASP A 240 3.81 -0.22 14.39
N ARG A 241 4.13 0.90 13.71
CA ARG A 241 4.23 1.01 12.24
C ARG A 241 2.89 0.82 11.52
N VAL A 242 1.76 1.01 12.22
CA VAL A 242 0.45 1.09 11.60
C VAL A 242 0.28 2.48 10.98
N PHE A 243 -0.13 2.53 9.72
CA PHE A 243 -0.37 3.79 9.02
C PHE A 243 -1.77 4.33 9.32
N HIS A 244 -1.82 5.62 9.64
CA HIS A 244 -3.04 6.38 9.92
C HIS A 244 -3.21 7.46 8.86
N PRO A 245 -4.08 7.26 7.85
CA PRO A 245 -4.37 8.28 6.85
C PRO A 245 -5.14 9.45 7.47
N PHE A 246 -4.87 10.65 6.98
CA PHE A 246 -5.61 11.86 7.37
C PHE A 246 -6.79 12.14 6.45
N GLY A 247 -6.78 11.63 5.23
CA GLY A 247 -7.81 11.83 4.24
C GLY A 247 -7.35 11.44 2.85
N ILE A 248 -8.16 11.79 1.86
CA ILE A 248 -7.92 11.50 0.43
C ILE A 248 -7.98 12.81 -0.35
N ALA A 249 -6.96 13.09 -1.15
CA ALA A 249 -7.03 14.14 -2.16
C ALA A 249 -7.20 13.55 -3.56
N VAL A 250 -7.92 14.28 -4.40
CA VAL A 250 -8.00 14.02 -5.85
C VAL A 250 -7.58 15.30 -6.56
N CYS A 251 -6.58 15.19 -7.40
CA CYS A 251 -6.03 16.33 -8.15
C CYS A 251 -6.02 16.01 -9.65
N THR A 252 -5.95 17.05 -10.46
CA THR A 252 -5.81 16.89 -11.92
C THR A 252 -4.41 16.42 -12.28
N ASN A 253 -3.40 16.90 -11.56
CA ASN A 253 -1.98 16.61 -11.81
C ASN A 253 -1.29 16.11 -10.54
N GLU A 254 0.02 15.80 -10.68
CA GLU A 254 0.90 15.43 -9.56
C GLU A 254 2.15 16.31 -9.62
N ASN A 255 2.01 17.57 -9.27
CA ASN A 255 3.09 18.54 -9.20
C ASN A 255 3.23 19.14 -7.79
N GLU A 256 4.17 20.06 -7.61
CA GLU A 256 4.43 20.67 -6.30
C GLU A 256 3.23 21.43 -5.73
N HIS A 257 2.43 22.10 -6.58
CA HIS A 257 1.23 22.83 -6.16
C HIS A 257 0.11 21.88 -5.71
N ASP A 258 0.04 20.68 -6.27
CA ASP A 258 -0.93 19.66 -5.84
C ASP A 258 -0.54 19.14 -4.45
N TYR A 259 0.74 18.88 -4.19
CA TYR A 259 1.22 18.51 -2.87
C TYR A 259 1.14 19.66 -1.87
N GLN A 260 1.44 20.90 -2.27
CA GLN A 260 1.24 22.09 -1.44
C GLN A 260 -0.22 22.17 -0.99
N PHE A 261 -1.16 22.08 -1.92
CA PHE A 261 -2.60 22.10 -1.62
C PHE A 261 -2.99 21.05 -0.57
N ILE A 262 -2.47 19.82 -0.66
CA ILE A 262 -2.81 18.76 0.29
C ILE A 262 -2.27 19.08 1.68
N PHE A 263 -1.03 19.51 1.78
CA PHE A 263 -0.45 19.87 3.08
C PHE A 263 -1.13 21.11 3.69
N GLU A 264 -1.50 22.10 2.87
CA GLU A 264 -2.35 23.23 3.30
C GLU A 264 -3.73 22.74 3.76
N SER A 265 -4.34 21.80 3.04
CA SER A 265 -5.64 21.23 3.40
C SER A 265 -5.63 20.53 4.75
N VAL A 266 -4.53 19.87 5.13
CA VAL A 266 -4.35 19.30 6.47
C VAL A 266 -4.36 20.41 7.52
N GLN A 267 -3.66 21.53 7.30
CA GLN A 267 -3.65 22.68 8.21
C GLN A 267 -5.02 23.35 8.29
N VAL A 268 -5.71 23.53 7.15
CA VAL A 268 -7.09 24.06 7.09
C VAL A 268 -8.05 23.16 7.88
N GLY A 269 -7.91 21.84 7.75
CA GLY A 269 -8.72 20.89 8.52
C GLY A 269 -8.57 21.07 10.02
N LEU A 270 -7.33 21.23 10.50
CA LEU A 270 -7.05 21.52 11.91
C LEU A 270 -7.68 22.84 12.36
N GLN A 271 -7.53 23.91 11.58
CA GLN A 271 -8.14 25.22 11.89
C GLN A 271 -9.66 25.12 11.96
N ARG A 272 -10.29 24.43 11.01
CA ARG A 272 -11.76 24.22 10.98
C ARG A 272 -12.25 23.40 12.18
N ALA A 273 -11.44 22.45 12.64
CA ALA A 273 -11.72 21.67 13.85
C ALA A 273 -11.34 22.38 15.15
N SER A 274 -10.85 23.63 15.10
CA SER A 274 -10.32 24.40 16.24
C SER A 274 -9.17 23.70 16.97
N LEU A 275 -8.33 23.00 16.22
CA LEU A 275 -7.14 22.32 16.72
C LEU A 275 -5.85 23.09 16.37
N PRO A 276 -4.77 22.90 17.16
CA PRO A 276 -3.48 23.51 16.85
C PRO A 276 -2.94 23.05 15.51
N ILE A 277 -2.38 23.96 14.72
CA ILE A 277 -1.69 23.63 13.47
C ILE A 277 -0.41 22.83 13.73
N ILE A 278 -0.06 21.97 12.79
CA ILE A 278 1.17 21.17 12.86
C ILE A 278 2.38 22.06 12.55
N ARG A 279 3.46 21.87 13.32
CA ARG A 279 4.77 22.52 13.12
C ARG A 279 5.90 21.52 13.39
N ASP A 280 7.10 21.85 12.93
CA ASP A 280 8.34 21.10 13.20
C ASP A 280 8.25 19.59 12.86
N VAL A 281 7.61 19.27 11.74
CA VAL A 281 7.44 17.90 11.27
C VAL A 281 8.50 17.51 10.24
N ALA A 282 8.85 16.23 10.21
CA ALA A 282 9.65 15.64 9.15
C ALA A 282 8.74 15.08 8.03
N LEU A 283 9.32 14.85 6.87
CA LEU A 283 8.64 14.18 5.76
C LEU A 283 9.33 12.87 5.42
N LEU A 284 8.57 11.81 5.21
CA LEU A 284 9.02 10.56 4.59
C LEU A 284 8.20 10.33 3.31
N ALA A 285 8.86 10.29 2.17
CA ALA A 285 8.23 9.98 0.89
C ALA A 285 9.26 9.37 -0.08
N ASP A 286 8.86 9.10 -1.33
CA ASP A 286 9.81 8.78 -2.40
C ASP A 286 10.67 10.00 -2.78
N ALA A 287 11.57 9.86 -3.75
CA ALA A 287 12.50 10.92 -4.13
C ALA A 287 11.90 11.97 -5.08
N ALA A 288 10.57 12.09 -5.20
CA ALA A 288 9.92 13.07 -6.04
C ALA A 288 10.11 14.50 -5.49
N ASP A 289 10.70 15.37 -6.29
CA ASP A 289 10.92 16.78 -5.92
C ASP A 289 9.60 17.53 -5.67
N ALA A 290 8.52 17.16 -6.38
CA ALA A 290 7.20 17.74 -6.21
C ALA A 290 6.67 17.61 -4.77
N ILE A 291 6.82 16.42 -4.16
CA ILE A 291 6.39 16.19 -2.76
C ILE A 291 7.24 17.05 -1.81
N THR A 292 8.55 17.08 -2.05
CA THR A 292 9.51 17.83 -1.22
C THR A 292 9.23 19.33 -1.28
N ASN A 293 9.01 19.88 -2.48
CA ASN A 293 8.76 21.31 -2.68
C ASN A 293 7.40 21.72 -2.09
N GLY A 294 6.33 20.94 -2.35
CA GLY A 294 5.03 21.19 -1.78
C GLY A 294 5.02 21.11 -0.24
N PHE A 295 5.76 20.18 0.36
CA PHE A 295 5.92 20.11 1.81
C PHE A 295 6.67 21.32 2.36
N LYS A 296 7.79 21.68 1.72
CA LYS A 296 8.61 22.81 2.14
C LYS A 296 7.83 24.13 2.13
N SER A 297 7.06 24.37 1.07
CA SER A 297 6.28 25.64 0.93
C SER A 297 5.27 25.83 2.06
N VAL A 298 4.76 24.76 2.67
CA VAL A 298 3.76 24.84 3.74
C VAL A 298 4.38 24.87 5.13
N PHE A 299 5.37 24.00 5.40
CA PHE A 299 5.90 23.83 6.75
C PHE A 299 7.21 24.58 6.99
N TYR A 300 7.96 24.91 5.94
CA TYR A 300 9.30 25.52 6.04
C TYR A 300 9.55 26.59 4.96
N PRO A 301 8.65 27.57 4.78
CA PRO A 301 8.79 28.57 3.70
C PRO A 301 10.08 29.38 3.82
N ASP A 302 10.51 29.70 5.06
CA ASP A 302 11.63 30.59 5.34
C ASP A 302 12.96 29.87 5.61
N THR A 303 12.98 28.53 5.54
CA THR A 303 14.18 27.76 5.86
C THR A 303 14.42 26.61 4.88
N HIS A 304 15.70 26.26 4.68
CA HIS A 304 16.10 25.07 3.91
C HIS A 304 16.39 23.87 4.81
N HIS A 305 16.32 24.04 6.14
CA HIS A 305 16.67 22.98 7.09
C HIS A 305 15.43 22.30 7.65
N PHE A 306 15.08 21.18 7.07
CA PHE A 306 14.06 20.25 7.58
C PHE A 306 14.49 18.79 7.37
N LYS A 307 13.94 17.88 8.15
CA LYS A 307 14.24 16.45 8.01
C LYS A 307 13.41 15.83 6.89
N ARG A 308 14.09 15.40 5.82
CA ARG A 308 13.51 14.75 4.65
C ARG A 308 13.97 13.30 4.55
N GLY A 309 13.18 12.37 5.09
CA GLY A 309 13.42 10.93 4.95
C GLY A 309 13.04 10.43 3.55
N MET A 310 13.84 9.51 3.02
CA MET A 310 13.61 8.84 1.75
C MET A 310 13.14 7.41 1.99
N CYS A 311 12.09 6.99 1.30
CA CYS A 311 11.62 5.62 1.39
C CYS A 311 12.73 4.63 0.96
N TRP A 312 13.19 3.82 1.90
CA TRP A 312 14.24 2.83 1.67
C TRP A 312 13.91 1.87 0.51
N PHE A 313 12.66 1.43 0.40
CA PHE A 313 12.25 0.51 -0.66
C PHE A 313 12.46 1.12 -2.06
N HIS A 314 12.06 2.38 -2.26
CA HIS A 314 12.26 3.07 -3.53
C HIS A 314 13.74 3.37 -3.81
N MET A 315 14.48 3.77 -2.77
CA MET A 315 15.93 3.98 -2.84
C MET A 315 16.66 2.69 -3.24
N GLU A 316 16.41 1.57 -2.57
CA GLU A 316 17.05 0.28 -2.82
C GLU A 316 16.75 -0.21 -4.24
N LYS A 317 15.49 -0.18 -4.65
CA LYS A 317 15.04 -0.56 -6.01
C LYS A 317 15.68 0.32 -7.08
N GLY A 318 15.68 1.63 -6.90
CA GLY A 318 16.30 2.59 -7.82
C GLY A 318 17.81 2.40 -7.92
N THR A 319 18.48 2.18 -6.79
CA THR A 319 19.92 1.91 -6.71
C THR A 319 20.29 0.62 -7.44
N ARG A 320 19.58 -0.48 -7.21
CA ARG A 320 19.79 -1.76 -7.90
C ARG A 320 19.57 -1.65 -9.41
N HIS A 321 18.53 -0.93 -9.82
CA HIS A 321 18.26 -0.68 -11.25
C HIS A 321 19.40 0.10 -11.90
N ASN A 322 19.83 1.19 -11.30
CA ASN A 322 20.93 2.02 -11.82
C ASN A 322 22.29 1.28 -11.77
N ALA A 323 22.55 0.46 -10.78
CA ALA A 323 23.73 -0.41 -10.76
C ALA A 323 23.71 -1.39 -11.94
N THR A 324 22.55 -1.98 -12.22
CA THR A 324 22.37 -2.89 -13.37
C THR A 324 22.58 -2.17 -14.69
N ASP A 325 22.14 -0.93 -14.83
CA ASP A 325 22.29 -0.16 -16.06
C ASP A 325 23.70 0.40 -16.23
N LYS A 326 24.29 0.98 -15.21
CA LYS A 326 25.56 1.72 -15.28
C LYS A 326 26.83 0.85 -15.23
N ILE A 327 26.78 -0.32 -14.60
CA ILE A 327 27.91 -1.27 -14.56
C ILE A 327 27.90 -2.08 -15.85
N LYS A 328 28.90 -1.89 -16.70
CA LYS A 328 29.04 -2.54 -18.01
C LYS A 328 30.03 -3.70 -17.92
N LEU A 329 29.53 -4.85 -17.46
CA LEU A 329 30.27 -6.12 -17.36
C LEU A 329 29.43 -7.25 -17.96
N ASP A 330 30.09 -8.38 -18.23
CA ASP A 330 29.39 -9.62 -18.58
C ASP A 330 28.42 -10.03 -17.45
N ARG A 331 27.30 -10.65 -17.82
CA ARG A 331 26.21 -10.99 -16.89
C ARG A 331 26.67 -11.84 -15.70
N LEU A 332 27.59 -12.78 -15.94
CA LEU A 332 28.09 -13.69 -14.90
C LEU A 332 28.92 -12.98 -13.83
N LEU A 333 29.70 -11.96 -14.23
CA LEU A 333 30.52 -11.13 -13.33
C LEU A 333 29.71 -10.01 -12.69
N LYS A 334 28.74 -9.47 -13.41
CA LYS A 334 27.95 -8.32 -13.02
C LYS A 334 27.02 -8.61 -11.84
N ALA A 335 26.30 -9.72 -11.86
CA ALA A 335 25.31 -10.03 -10.84
C ALA A 335 25.93 -10.19 -9.43
N PRO A 336 27.00 -10.98 -9.21
CA PRO A 336 27.65 -11.08 -7.90
C PRO A 336 28.24 -9.76 -7.41
N LEU A 337 28.76 -8.93 -8.34
CA LEU A 337 29.30 -7.61 -8.02
C LEU A 337 28.20 -6.68 -7.50
N ILE A 338 27.06 -6.61 -8.20
CA ILE A 338 25.90 -5.82 -7.77
C ILE A 338 25.39 -6.29 -6.40
N ASP A 339 25.30 -7.60 -6.18
CA ASP A 339 24.85 -8.13 -4.88
C ASP A 339 25.83 -7.78 -3.75
N SER A 340 27.13 -7.75 -4.02
CA SER A 340 28.13 -7.28 -3.06
C SER A 340 27.98 -5.79 -2.73
N ILE A 341 27.79 -4.95 -3.75
CA ILE A 341 27.53 -3.51 -3.59
C ILE A 341 26.25 -3.30 -2.77
N MET A 342 25.17 -3.99 -3.12
CA MET A 342 23.87 -3.86 -2.43
C MET A 342 23.91 -4.35 -0.99
N LYS A 343 24.77 -5.34 -0.66
CA LYS A 343 25.04 -5.74 0.72
C LYS A 343 25.66 -4.60 1.52
N ASP A 344 26.65 -3.91 0.96
CA ASP A 344 27.26 -2.75 1.61
C ASP A 344 26.26 -1.58 1.75
N VAL A 345 25.44 -1.31 0.73
CA VAL A 345 24.38 -0.31 0.79
C VAL A 345 23.35 -0.65 1.89
N THR A 346 22.98 -1.93 2.04
CA THR A 346 22.13 -2.37 3.15
C THR A 346 22.82 -2.16 4.51
N SER A 347 24.15 -2.27 4.56
CA SER A 347 24.90 -1.97 5.78
C SER A 347 24.85 -0.48 6.13
N LEU A 348 24.94 0.40 5.14
CA LEU A 348 24.75 1.85 5.32
C LEU A 348 23.35 2.17 5.85
N GLN A 349 22.31 1.50 5.33
CA GLN A 349 20.92 1.71 5.74
C GLN A 349 20.71 1.45 7.26
N LEU A 350 21.48 0.57 7.86
CA LEU A 350 21.38 0.25 9.29
C LEU A 350 22.10 1.25 10.20
N ALA A 351 22.66 2.33 9.68
CA ALA A 351 23.35 3.33 10.48
C ALA A 351 22.40 3.97 11.52
N PRO A 352 22.76 4.00 12.81
CA PRO A 352 21.90 4.49 13.87
C PRO A 352 21.96 6.02 14.05
N SER A 353 22.84 6.73 13.36
CA SER A 353 23.00 8.18 13.43
C SER A 353 23.70 8.75 12.21
N ASP A 354 23.58 10.06 12.02
CA ASP A 354 24.17 10.82 10.91
C ASP A 354 25.70 10.65 10.87
N CYS A 355 26.37 10.78 12.02
CA CYS A 355 27.83 10.65 12.12
C CYS A 355 28.31 9.26 11.66
N ILE A 356 27.63 8.19 12.08
CA ILE A 356 27.97 6.83 11.69
C ILE A 356 27.69 6.62 10.19
N PHE A 357 26.59 7.15 9.69
CA PHE A 357 26.23 7.06 8.27
C PHE A 357 27.26 7.77 7.38
N GLU A 358 27.62 9.00 7.68
CA GLU A 358 28.53 9.82 6.88
C GLU A 358 29.93 9.19 6.80
N LYS A 359 30.45 8.70 7.94
CA LYS A 359 31.73 7.99 7.96
C LYS A 359 31.70 6.69 7.16
N ALA A 360 30.65 5.89 7.34
CA ALA A 360 30.45 4.65 6.58
C ALA A 360 30.31 4.92 5.08
N ALA A 361 29.59 5.96 4.68
CA ALA A 361 29.42 6.34 3.29
C ALA A 361 30.75 6.76 2.64
N ALA A 362 31.57 7.53 3.34
CA ALA A 362 32.91 7.90 2.84
C ALA A 362 33.80 6.66 2.62
N LEU A 363 33.81 5.71 3.56
CA LEU A 363 34.55 4.47 3.46
C LEU A 363 33.99 3.53 2.36
N PHE A 364 32.69 3.50 2.18
CA PHE A 364 32.02 2.79 1.08
C PHE A 364 32.48 3.32 -0.28
N LEU A 365 32.48 4.64 -0.45
CA LEU A 365 32.97 5.27 -1.69
C LEU A 365 34.45 4.94 -1.93
N ALA A 366 35.29 5.03 -0.89
CA ALA A 366 36.72 4.71 -0.98
C ALA A 366 36.96 3.25 -1.42
N LYS A 367 36.21 2.29 -0.83
CA LYS A 367 36.28 0.87 -1.19
C LYS A 367 35.98 0.63 -2.67
N TRP A 368 34.85 1.16 -3.15
CA TRP A 368 34.38 0.85 -4.50
C TRP A 368 35.02 1.71 -5.60
N LYS A 369 35.63 2.85 -5.25
CA LYS A 369 36.34 3.74 -6.19
C LYS A 369 37.51 3.04 -6.88
N ALA A 370 38.11 2.02 -6.26
CA ALA A 370 39.19 1.23 -6.83
C ALA A 370 38.76 0.39 -8.04
N ASN A 371 37.46 0.11 -8.20
CA ASN A 371 36.93 -0.69 -9.30
C ASN A 371 36.39 0.24 -10.40
N GLU A 372 37.10 0.31 -11.53
CA GLU A 372 36.74 1.19 -12.66
C GLU A 372 35.35 0.89 -13.25
N ALA A 373 34.95 -0.38 -13.31
CA ALA A 373 33.64 -0.76 -13.84
C ALA A 373 32.48 -0.24 -12.98
N VAL A 374 32.71 0.04 -11.70
CA VAL A 374 31.73 0.54 -10.74
C VAL A 374 31.67 2.07 -10.74
N ARG A 375 32.70 2.76 -11.22
CA ARG A 375 32.83 4.23 -11.17
C ARG A 375 31.60 4.99 -11.69
N PRO A 376 30.99 4.65 -12.85
CA PRO A 376 29.79 5.35 -13.33
C PRO A 376 28.59 5.23 -12.38
N PHE A 377 28.46 4.08 -11.73
CA PHE A 377 27.44 3.86 -10.70
C PHE A 377 27.75 4.66 -9.43
N LEU A 378 29.00 4.70 -8.97
CA LEU A 378 29.38 5.45 -7.77
C LEU A 378 29.11 6.95 -7.92
N ASN A 379 29.40 7.54 -9.08
CA ASN A 379 29.12 8.96 -9.35
C ASN A 379 27.63 9.26 -9.24
N TYR A 380 26.77 8.38 -9.78
CA TYR A 380 25.33 8.46 -9.62
C TYR A 380 24.94 8.32 -8.14
N PHE A 381 25.42 7.29 -7.45
CA PHE A 381 25.07 6.99 -6.06
C PHE A 381 25.46 8.12 -5.12
N GLU A 382 26.66 8.68 -5.28
CA GLU A 382 27.14 9.82 -4.51
C GLU A 382 26.29 11.06 -4.72
N THR A 383 25.97 11.38 -5.98
CA THR A 383 25.20 12.59 -6.32
C THR A 383 23.76 12.45 -5.83
N GLU A 384 23.11 11.34 -6.15
CA GLU A 384 21.68 11.16 -5.90
C GLU A 384 21.39 10.81 -4.44
N TRP A 385 22.11 9.85 -3.86
CA TRP A 385 21.74 9.25 -2.58
C TRP A 385 22.60 9.69 -1.39
N LEU A 386 23.79 10.25 -1.61
CA LEU A 386 24.61 10.76 -0.53
C LEU A 386 24.62 12.29 -0.43
N LYS A 387 24.31 12.99 -1.52
CA LYS A 387 24.25 14.47 -1.55
C LYS A 387 22.83 15.00 -1.62
N LYS A 388 22.04 14.62 -2.64
CA LYS A 388 20.70 15.16 -2.87
C LYS A 388 19.66 14.55 -1.91
N HIS A 389 19.63 13.24 -1.74
CA HIS A 389 18.60 12.49 -1.00
C HIS A 389 19.19 11.64 0.12
N LYS A 390 19.75 12.29 1.15
CA LYS A 390 20.52 11.63 2.23
C LYS A 390 19.70 10.76 3.20
N GLY A 391 18.43 11.04 3.42
CA GLY A 391 17.67 10.58 4.58
C GLY A 391 17.06 9.19 4.46
N TRP A 392 17.81 8.16 4.00
CA TRP A 392 17.30 6.81 3.76
C TRP A 392 17.79 5.74 4.75
N TYR A 393 18.54 6.11 5.79
CA TYR A 393 19.02 5.18 6.82
C TYR A 393 18.17 5.24 8.09
N GLU A 394 18.20 4.16 8.89
CA GLU A 394 17.29 3.95 10.03
C GLU A 394 17.40 5.04 11.11
N GLY A 395 18.61 5.54 11.37
CA GLY A 395 18.82 6.58 12.40
C GLY A 395 18.46 8.00 11.98
N TYR A 396 17.98 8.23 10.75
CA TYR A 396 17.69 9.57 10.26
C TYR A 396 16.39 10.15 10.84
N LEU A 397 15.31 9.37 10.80
CA LEU A 397 14.01 9.75 11.36
C LEU A 397 13.77 8.99 12.67
N VAL A 398 14.08 9.63 13.77
CA VAL A 398 13.86 9.02 15.09
C VAL A 398 12.37 8.73 15.29
N ASN A 399 12.04 7.50 15.70
CA ASN A 399 10.68 6.98 15.85
C ASN A 399 9.84 6.93 14.54
N GLY A 400 10.36 7.45 13.43
CA GLY A 400 9.73 7.37 12.12
C GLY A 400 9.94 6.01 11.45
N PRO A 401 9.11 5.63 10.46
CA PRO A 401 9.38 4.49 9.61
C PRO A 401 10.49 4.82 8.61
N SER A 402 11.21 3.80 8.14
CA SER A 402 12.19 3.93 7.04
C SER A 402 11.59 3.68 5.65
N THR A 403 10.32 3.29 5.59
CA THR A 403 9.59 2.99 4.35
C THR A 403 8.17 3.50 4.37
N ASN A 404 7.60 3.76 3.18
CA ASN A 404 6.19 4.07 2.99
C ASN A 404 5.30 2.81 2.90
N ASN A 405 5.79 1.63 3.28
CA ASN A 405 5.06 0.36 3.10
C ASN A 405 3.64 0.38 3.70
N GLY A 406 3.42 1.07 4.82
CA GLY A 406 2.09 1.21 5.43
C GLY A 406 1.13 1.98 4.52
N LEU A 407 1.60 3.08 3.92
CA LEU A 407 0.84 3.88 2.97
C LEU A 407 0.63 3.12 1.65
N GLU A 408 1.68 2.47 1.11
CA GLU A 408 1.57 1.63 -0.10
C GLU A 408 0.59 0.47 0.09
N SER A 409 0.59 -0.16 1.27
CA SER A 409 -0.39 -1.18 1.65
C SER A 409 -1.81 -0.61 1.64
N THR A 410 -2.01 0.59 2.16
CA THR A 410 -3.31 1.30 2.14
C THR A 410 -3.76 1.58 0.71
N ASN A 411 -2.87 2.05 -0.17
CA ASN A 411 -3.14 2.20 -1.61
C ASN A 411 -3.53 0.86 -2.27
N GLY A 412 -2.86 -0.23 -1.87
CA GLY A 412 -3.18 -1.59 -2.31
C GLY A 412 -4.56 -2.06 -1.86
N VAL A 413 -4.97 -1.72 -0.64
CA VAL A 413 -6.31 -2.01 -0.08
C VAL A 413 -7.38 -1.25 -0.85
N ILE A 414 -7.20 0.05 -1.12
CA ILE A 414 -8.14 0.85 -1.93
C ILE A 414 -8.34 0.20 -3.31
N LYS A 415 -7.25 -0.15 -3.99
CA LYS A 415 -7.31 -0.80 -5.31
C LYS A 415 -8.04 -2.14 -5.27
N ARG A 416 -7.83 -2.93 -4.24
CA ARG A 416 -8.37 -4.29 -4.13
C ARG A 416 -9.80 -4.31 -3.61
N GLU A 417 -10.10 -3.48 -2.61
CA GLU A 417 -11.34 -3.59 -1.82
C GLU A 417 -12.35 -2.49 -2.12
N SER A 418 -11.91 -1.29 -2.51
CA SER A 418 -12.82 -0.18 -2.79
C SER A 418 -13.12 -0.01 -4.27
N THR A 419 -12.15 -0.24 -5.15
CA THR A 419 -12.33 -0.10 -6.60
C THR A 419 -12.24 -1.42 -7.37
N PHE A 420 -11.95 -2.56 -6.70
CA PHE A 420 -11.85 -3.90 -7.31
C PHE A 420 -10.85 -3.98 -8.47
N ARG A 421 -9.79 -3.15 -8.43
CA ARG A 421 -8.82 -2.96 -9.51
C ARG A 421 -9.43 -2.45 -10.81
N GLU A 422 -10.63 -1.89 -10.74
CA GLU A 422 -11.28 -1.20 -11.85
C GLU A 422 -11.11 0.31 -11.69
N ARG A 423 -11.18 1.03 -12.80
CA ARG A 423 -11.26 2.48 -12.78
C ARG A 423 -12.73 2.89 -12.64
N LEU A 424 -12.97 3.91 -11.84
CA LEU A 424 -14.29 4.48 -11.64
C LEU A 424 -14.44 5.80 -12.43
N SER A 425 -15.66 6.21 -12.71
CA SER A 425 -15.92 7.61 -13.10
C SER A 425 -15.54 8.53 -11.93
N LEU A 426 -15.21 9.79 -12.20
CA LEU A 426 -14.90 10.73 -11.12
C LEU A 426 -16.04 10.84 -10.08
N PRO A 427 -17.33 10.98 -10.48
CA PRO A 427 -18.43 10.99 -9.52
C PRO A 427 -18.53 9.74 -8.65
N ASP A 428 -18.34 8.56 -9.25
CA ASP A 428 -18.39 7.31 -8.51
C ASP A 428 -17.19 7.16 -7.58
N PHE A 429 -16.03 7.64 -8.01
CA PHE A 429 -14.84 7.64 -7.15
C PHE A 429 -15.02 8.61 -5.97
N LEU A 430 -15.61 9.79 -6.15
CA LEU A 430 -15.88 10.72 -5.06
C LEU A 430 -16.80 10.12 -4.00
N LYS A 431 -17.87 9.44 -4.41
CA LYS A 431 -18.74 8.66 -3.49
C LYS A 431 -17.93 7.57 -2.75
N THR A 432 -17.08 6.87 -3.49
CA THR A 432 -16.21 5.84 -2.93
C THR A 432 -15.20 6.44 -1.93
N ALA A 433 -14.62 7.60 -2.22
CA ALA A 433 -13.71 8.31 -1.35
C ALA A 433 -14.37 8.73 -0.03
N LEU A 434 -15.61 9.24 -0.06
CA LEU A 434 -16.39 9.49 1.15
C LEU A 434 -16.55 8.21 1.97
N GLN A 435 -16.86 7.08 1.36
CA GLN A 435 -17.01 5.82 2.07
C GLN A 435 -15.67 5.29 2.65
N ILE A 436 -14.58 5.43 1.92
CA ILE A 436 -13.24 5.04 2.39
C ILE A 436 -12.86 5.86 3.63
N THR A 437 -13.03 7.19 3.57
CA THR A 437 -12.70 8.08 4.70
C THR A 437 -13.58 7.81 5.92
N ARG A 438 -14.88 7.56 5.72
CA ARG A 438 -15.78 7.12 6.80
C ARG A 438 -15.30 5.81 7.43
N ASN A 439 -14.97 4.81 6.64
CA ASN A 439 -14.49 3.52 7.13
C ASN A 439 -13.16 3.65 7.89
N TRP A 440 -12.25 4.49 7.42
CA TRP A 440 -11.01 4.77 8.14
C TRP A 440 -11.27 5.44 9.49
N SER A 441 -12.21 6.35 9.53
CA SER A 441 -12.62 7.07 10.74
C SER A 441 -13.24 6.13 11.77
N THR A 442 -14.26 5.36 11.38
CA THR A 442 -14.94 4.42 12.28
C THR A 442 -14.03 3.30 12.81
N GLN A 443 -13.04 2.86 12.02
CA GLN A 443 -12.00 1.94 12.51
C GLN A 443 -11.12 2.54 13.61
N ARG A 444 -11.12 3.85 13.78
CA ARG A 444 -10.34 4.60 14.79
C ARG A 444 -11.21 5.15 15.91
N ASP A 445 -12.48 4.81 15.91
CA ASP A 445 -13.36 5.09 17.02
C ASP A 445 -12.96 4.25 18.23
N PRO A 446 -12.64 4.87 19.39
CA PRO A 446 -12.32 4.15 20.62
C PRO A 446 -13.39 3.17 21.06
N ASP A 447 -14.66 3.45 20.73
CA ASP A 447 -15.81 2.63 21.11
C ASP A 447 -16.09 1.49 20.12
N SER A 448 -15.30 1.35 19.05
CA SER A 448 -15.43 0.24 18.10
C SER A 448 -14.91 -1.08 18.71
N ASN A 449 -15.38 -2.22 18.20
CA ASN A 449 -15.00 -3.54 18.72
C ASN A 449 -13.49 -3.83 18.66
N GLU A 450 -12.81 -3.35 17.64
CA GLU A 450 -11.35 -3.52 17.42
C GLU A 450 -10.74 -2.20 16.92
N PRO A 451 -10.58 -1.20 17.80
CA PRO A 451 -10.16 0.13 17.38
C PRO A 451 -8.69 0.16 16.97
N LYS A 452 -8.41 0.76 15.81
CA LYS A 452 -7.05 1.07 15.34
C LYS A 452 -6.59 2.41 15.91
N LEU A 453 -6.42 2.48 17.20
CA LEU A 453 -5.96 3.71 17.86
C LEU A 453 -4.49 4.00 17.53
N PHE A 454 -4.14 5.29 17.57
CA PHE A 454 -2.75 5.71 17.40
C PHE A 454 -1.92 5.31 18.62
N VAL A 455 -0.88 4.52 18.39
CA VAL A 455 -0.03 3.96 19.44
C VAL A 455 1.18 4.85 19.67
N THR A 456 1.21 5.53 20.84
CA THR A 456 2.31 6.41 21.27
C THR A 456 3.45 5.68 21.98
N ARG A 457 3.29 4.38 22.27
CA ARG A 457 4.32 3.47 22.83
C ARG A 457 4.24 2.12 22.15
N PRO A 458 5.37 1.48 21.80
CA PRO A 458 5.33 0.21 21.08
C PRO A 458 4.63 -0.88 21.90
N THR A 459 3.73 -1.62 21.28
CA THR A 459 3.05 -2.76 21.90
C THR A 459 4.01 -3.92 22.09
N ILE A 460 4.23 -4.34 23.31
CA ILE A 460 5.11 -5.46 23.64
C ILE A 460 4.32 -6.76 23.69
N THR A 461 4.57 -7.65 22.74
CA THR A 461 3.87 -8.93 22.64
C THR A 461 4.49 -9.99 23.55
N THR A 462 3.77 -11.08 23.79
CA THR A 462 4.28 -12.26 24.52
C THR A 462 5.53 -12.85 23.84
N ALA A 463 5.59 -12.80 22.51
CA ALA A 463 6.77 -13.24 21.77
C ALA A 463 7.99 -12.34 22.04
N ASP A 464 7.80 -11.01 22.09
CA ASP A 464 8.85 -10.06 22.45
C ASP A 464 9.36 -10.31 23.89
N TYR A 465 8.46 -10.51 24.85
CA TYR A 465 8.83 -10.88 26.22
C TYR A 465 9.60 -12.19 26.29
N THR A 466 9.16 -13.21 25.56
CA THR A 466 9.81 -14.52 25.52
C THR A 466 11.22 -14.43 24.96
N ALA A 467 11.39 -13.71 23.84
CA ALA A 467 12.70 -13.50 23.22
C ALA A 467 13.64 -12.71 24.14
N ALA A 468 13.12 -11.67 24.80
CA ALA A 468 13.87 -10.87 25.76
C ALA A 468 14.28 -11.65 27.01
N TYR A 469 13.38 -12.48 27.57
CA TYR A 469 13.68 -13.33 28.73
C TYR A 469 14.75 -14.37 28.41
N LYS A 470 14.63 -15.07 27.26
CA LYS A 470 15.64 -16.02 26.79
C LYS A 470 17.02 -15.34 26.66
N TRP A 471 17.05 -14.16 26.05
CA TRP A 471 18.29 -13.39 25.90
C TRP A 471 18.83 -12.94 27.28
N ALA A 472 17.99 -12.44 28.20
CA ALA A 472 18.39 -11.98 29.52
C ALA A 472 18.96 -13.10 30.40
N LYS A 473 18.50 -14.33 30.22
CA LYS A 473 18.94 -15.54 30.95
C LYS A 473 20.04 -16.34 30.22
N SER A 474 20.43 -15.95 29.00
CA SER A 474 21.47 -16.63 28.26
C SER A 474 22.82 -16.55 29.03
N PRO A 475 23.53 -17.66 29.19
CA PRO A 475 24.88 -17.68 29.78
C PRO A 475 25.90 -16.91 28.91
N ASP A 476 25.65 -16.88 27.58
CA ASP A 476 26.51 -16.20 26.61
C ASP A 476 26.24 -14.69 26.54
N ARG A 477 25.32 -14.17 27.37
CA ARG A 477 25.04 -12.73 27.41
C ARG A 477 26.25 -12.00 28.00
N SER A 478 26.92 -11.24 27.14
CA SER A 478 27.95 -10.30 27.56
C SER A 478 27.41 -8.88 27.54
N THR A 479 27.38 -8.22 28.70
CA THR A 479 26.95 -6.84 28.83
C THR A 479 27.81 -6.09 29.85
N MET A 480 28.17 -4.85 29.54
CA MET A 480 28.78 -3.90 30.48
C MET A 480 27.88 -2.68 30.60
N SER A 481 27.83 -2.05 31.77
CA SER A 481 27.04 -0.84 32.00
C SER A 481 27.89 0.34 32.43
N LYS A 482 27.50 1.53 31.99
CA LYS A 482 28.00 2.82 32.45
C LYS A 482 26.81 3.64 32.93
N THR A 483 26.85 4.09 34.18
CA THR A 483 25.79 4.90 34.77
C THR A 483 26.28 6.33 34.94
N THR A 484 25.47 7.30 34.53
CA THR A 484 25.62 8.74 34.78
C THR A 484 24.35 9.24 35.48
N SER A 485 24.34 10.51 35.92
CA SER A 485 23.12 11.13 36.46
C SER A 485 21.96 11.15 35.47
N GLU A 486 22.26 11.29 34.16
CA GLU A 486 21.26 11.44 33.11
C GLU A 486 20.84 10.12 32.49
N SER A 487 21.67 9.08 32.49
CA SER A 487 21.38 7.83 31.80
C SER A 487 22.10 6.61 32.34
N ILE A 488 21.47 5.45 32.14
CA ILE A 488 22.09 4.15 32.33
C ILE A 488 22.29 3.53 30.93
N THR A 489 23.53 3.38 30.53
CA THR A 489 23.91 2.85 29.21
C THR A 489 24.47 1.45 29.37
N PHE A 490 23.92 0.50 28.60
CA PHE A 490 24.41 -0.88 28.49
C PHE A 490 25.01 -1.11 27.12
N TYR A 491 26.18 -1.69 27.11
CA TYR A 491 26.87 -2.18 25.90
C TYR A 491 26.73 -3.70 25.84
N SER A 492 26.06 -4.19 24.82
CA SER A 492 25.82 -5.62 24.61
C SER A 492 26.45 -6.06 23.31
N LYS A 493 26.97 -7.27 23.26
CA LYS A 493 27.55 -7.81 22.02
C LYS A 493 26.49 -8.06 20.96
N ALA A 494 26.84 -7.78 19.72
CA ALA A 494 26.03 -8.06 18.55
C ALA A 494 26.18 -9.53 18.11
N GLY A 495 25.06 -10.22 17.86
CA GLY A 495 25.07 -11.61 17.39
C GLY A 495 25.24 -12.65 18.50
N GLN A 496 25.71 -13.85 18.10
CA GLN A 496 25.95 -15.01 18.96
C GLN A 496 27.43 -15.26 19.25
N ALA A 497 28.27 -14.23 19.18
CA ALA A 497 29.70 -14.43 19.36
C ALA A 497 30.08 -14.77 20.81
N SER A 498 30.94 -15.72 20.97
CA SER A 498 31.37 -16.30 22.24
C SER A 498 32.25 -15.38 23.13
N ASP A 499 32.83 -14.33 22.52
CA ASP A 499 33.77 -13.51 23.27
C ASP A 499 33.06 -12.41 24.08
N PRO A 500 33.52 -12.10 25.31
CA PRO A 500 32.89 -11.10 26.16
C PRO A 500 33.06 -9.68 25.61
N VAL A 501 32.13 -8.76 25.96
CA VAL A 501 32.30 -7.32 25.75
C VAL A 501 33.41 -6.85 26.68
N THR A 502 34.51 -6.36 26.11
CA THR A 502 35.66 -5.86 26.86
C THR A 502 35.63 -4.33 26.97
N PRO A 503 36.26 -3.72 28.01
CA PRO A 503 36.45 -2.28 28.08
C PRO A 503 37.13 -1.70 26.84
N HIS A 504 38.08 -2.45 26.26
CA HIS A 504 38.76 -2.05 25.02
C HIS A 504 37.77 -1.95 23.85
N ALA A 505 36.92 -2.97 23.63
CA ALA A 505 35.91 -2.95 22.57
C ALA A 505 34.89 -1.78 22.74
N ILE A 506 34.54 -1.45 24.00
CA ILE A 506 33.67 -0.29 24.27
C ILE A 506 34.39 1.02 23.95
N ASN A 507 35.66 1.15 24.35
CA ASN A 507 36.46 2.34 24.05
C ASN A 507 36.67 2.49 22.54
N ASP A 508 36.89 1.40 21.81
CA ASP A 508 36.97 1.41 20.35
C ASP A 508 35.64 1.84 19.73
N TYR A 509 34.52 1.32 20.22
CA TYR A 509 33.17 1.74 19.75
C TYR A 509 32.94 3.24 20.00
N ILE A 510 33.21 3.74 21.22
CA ILE A 510 33.03 5.16 21.58
C ILE A 510 33.97 6.05 20.76
N SER A 511 35.26 5.66 20.62
CA SER A 511 36.24 6.41 19.81
C SER A 511 35.84 6.46 18.34
N SER A 512 35.20 5.40 17.86
CA SER A 512 34.73 5.27 16.47
C SER A 512 33.59 6.24 16.17
N THR A 513 32.75 6.55 17.16
CA THR A 513 31.71 7.60 17.04
C THR A 513 32.33 9.00 17.07
N ASN A 514 33.56 9.17 17.56
CA ASN A 514 34.27 10.42 17.75
C ASN A 514 35.41 10.66 16.74
N ASN A 515 35.23 10.29 15.45
CA ASN A 515 36.16 10.60 14.34
C ASN A 515 37.51 9.84 14.28
N ARG A 516 37.59 8.62 14.78
CA ARG A 516 38.78 7.76 14.53
C ARG A 516 38.86 7.37 13.04
N ASP A 517 40.07 7.36 12.49
CA ASP A 517 40.31 6.86 11.14
C ASP A 517 40.28 5.33 11.10
N PHE A 518 39.68 4.78 10.06
CA PHE A 518 39.54 3.35 9.81
C PHE A 518 40.23 2.97 8.49
N ALA A 519 40.88 1.83 8.49
CA ALA A 519 41.60 1.33 7.31
C ALA A 519 40.63 0.89 6.18
N SER A 520 39.42 0.43 6.49
CA SER A 520 38.46 0.00 5.49
C SER A 520 37.00 0.09 5.97
N PHE A 521 36.08 0.02 5.01
CA PHE A 521 34.64 -0.07 5.28
C PHE A 521 34.27 -1.29 6.14
N GLU A 522 34.87 -2.44 5.86
CA GLU A 522 34.59 -3.68 6.57
C GLU A 522 35.05 -3.61 8.04
N VAL A 523 36.19 -3.00 8.29
CA VAL A 523 36.73 -2.83 9.65
C VAL A 523 35.82 -1.89 10.43
N TYR A 524 35.43 -0.76 9.83
CA TYR A 524 34.51 0.19 10.43
C TYR A 524 33.15 -0.44 10.74
N TYR A 525 32.55 -1.09 9.75
CA TYR A 525 31.26 -1.74 9.91
C TYR A 525 31.31 -2.82 11.00
N ARG A 526 32.32 -3.68 10.97
CA ARG A 526 32.52 -4.73 11.98
C ARG A 526 32.64 -4.14 13.37
N THR A 527 33.39 -3.05 13.54
CA THR A 527 33.54 -2.36 14.84
C THR A 527 32.22 -1.76 15.31
N MET A 528 31.54 -0.99 14.47
CA MET A 528 30.31 -0.29 14.83
C MET A 528 29.12 -1.22 15.06
N PHE A 529 29.09 -2.37 14.39
CA PHE A 529 28.01 -3.36 14.55
C PHE A 529 28.39 -4.56 15.41
N SER A 530 29.53 -4.51 16.11
CA SER A 530 29.92 -5.52 17.11
C SER A 530 29.23 -5.31 18.46
N ILE A 531 28.79 -4.07 18.74
CA ILE A 531 28.23 -3.69 20.02
C ILE A 531 26.89 -2.97 19.79
N TRP A 532 25.86 -3.38 20.57
CA TRP A 532 24.60 -2.67 20.67
C TRP A 532 24.57 -1.82 21.94
N CYS A 533 24.33 -0.53 21.80
CA CYS A 533 24.19 0.42 22.89
C CYS A 533 22.71 0.57 23.25
N THR A 534 22.33 0.16 24.47
CA THR A 534 20.98 0.36 25.01
C THR A 534 21.03 1.39 26.12
N ARG A 535 20.27 2.47 26.00
CA ARG A 535 20.25 3.59 26.96
C ARG A 535 18.87 3.71 27.60
N PHE A 536 18.85 3.88 28.92
CA PHE A 536 17.67 4.21 29.71
C PHE A 536 17.82 5.58 30.35
N PRO A 537 16.73 6.29 30.67
CA PRO A 537 16.75 7.47 31.54
C PRO A 537 17.42 7.16 32.88
N GLY A 538 18.16 8.10 33.46
CA GLY A 538 18.88 7.92 34.73
C GLY A 538 17.95 7.55 35.89
N ASP A 539 16.74 8.07 35.89
CA ASP A 539 15.68 7.85 36.86
C ASP A 539 14.80 6.61 36.59
N VAL A 540 15.13 5.79 35.58
CA VAL A 540 14.30 4.64 35.16
C VAL A 540 13.93 3.69 36.30
N LYS A 541 14.81 3.52 37.29
CA LYS A 541 14.56 2.66 38.46
C LYS A 541 13.48 3.24 39.38
N ILE A 542 13.33 4.56 39.41
CA ILE A 542 12.34 5.29 40.19
C ILE A 542 11.03 5.40 39.42
N THR A 543 11.10 5.86 38.19
CA THR A 543 9.92 6.14 37.34
C THR A 543 9.30 4.90 36.69
N GLY A 544 10.08 3.84 36.53
CA GLY A 544 9.66 2.65 35.77
C GLY A 544 9.48 2.88 34.27
N LYS A 545 9.86 4.05 33.73
CA LYS A 545 9.67 4.46 32.32
C LYS A 545 10.71 3.84 31.39
N TRP A 546 10.86 2.53 31.41
CA TRP A 546 11.87 1.82 30.61
C TRP A 546 11.57 1.83 29.10
N LEU A 547 10.31 2.07 28.69
CA LEU A 547 9.93 2.22 27.27
C LEU A 547 10.45 3.52 26.66
N ASP A 548 10.83 4.49 27.47
CA ASP A 548 11.47 5.73 27.02
C ASP A 548 12.98 5.53 26.71
N GLY A 549 13.48 4.32 26.90
CA GLY A 549 14.83 3.92 26.53
C GLY A 549 14.98 3.69 25.02
N SER A 550 16.24 3.64 24.57
CA SER A 550 16.62 3.45 23.18
C SER A 550 17.63 2.34 23.02
N CYS A 551 17.77 1.79 21.79
CA CYS A 551 18.79 0.82 21.45
C CYS A 551 19.28 1.02 20.02
N THR A 552 20.60 0.86 19.79
CA THR A 552 21.18 0.98 18.44
C THR A 552 21.04 -0.29 17.58
N CYS A 553 20.44 -1.37 18.11
CA CYS A 553 20.30 -2.59 17.33
C CYS A 553 19.27 -2.43 16.20
N PRO A 554 19.43 -3.14 15.05
CA PRO A 554 18.52 -3.03 13.90
C PRO A 554 17.05 -3.32 14.23
N SER A 555 16.78 -4.21 15.18
CA SER A 555 15.40 -4.53 15.60
C SER A 555 14.73 -3.34 16.25
N PHE A 556 15.44 -2.59 17.10
CA PHE A 556 14.91 -1.39 17.74
C PHE A 556 14.71 -0.27 16.73
N GLN A 557 15.68 -0.03 15.86
CA GLN A 557 15.59 1.02 14.83
C GLN A 557 14.34 0.82 13.95
N LYS A 558 14.07 -0.43 13.58
CA LYS A 558 12.91 -0.76 12.73
C LYS A 558 11.56 -0.77 13.45
N LYS A 559 11.52 -1.18 14.74
CA LYS A 559 10.27 -1.52 15.44
C LYS A 559 10.04 -0.74 16.74
N ASN A 560 10.95 0.15 17.13
CA ASN A 560 10.96 0.86 18.41
C ASN A 560 10.97 -0.07 19.65
N LYS A 561 11.28 -1.36 19.45
CA LYS A 561 11.39 -2.38 20.50
C LYS A 561 12.39 -3.46 20.11
N CYS A 562 13.05 -4.04 21.10
CA CYS A 562 13.99 -5.16 20.88
C CYS A 562 14.17 -5.98 22.14
N LYS A 563 14.73 -7.19 21.96
CA LYS A 563 15.07 -8.08 23.08
C LYS A 563 16.06 -7.46 24.08
N HIS A 564 16.94 -6.57 23.65
CA HIS A 564 17.93 -5.91 24.50
C HIS A 564 17.25 -4.94 25.47
N LEU A 565 16.43 -4.00 24.95
CA LEU A 565 15.72 -3.02 25.77
C LEU A 565 14.83 -3.73 26.80
N ILE A 566 13.99 -4.67 26.35
CA ILE A 566 13.04 -5.38 27.21
C ILE A 566 13.79 -6.28 28.24
N GLY A 567 14.83 -6.98 27.80
CA GLY A 567 15.63 -7.87 28.66
C GLY A 567 16.44 -7.14 29.71
N LEU A 568 17.03 -5.97 29.36
CA LEU A 568 17.74 -5.13 30.31
C LEU A 568 16.79 -4.44 31.30
N ALA A 569 15.58 -4.06 30.89
CA ALA A 569 14.55 -3.55 31.79
C ALA A 569 14.14 -4.62 32.83
N TYR A 570 14.11 -5.91 32.43
CA TYR A 570 13.90 -7.02 33.36
C TYR A 570 15.08 -7.17 34.35
N ILE A 571 16.33 -7.09 33.86
CA ILE A 571 17.53 -7.17 34.71
C ILE A 571 17.60 -6.03 35.73
N LEU A 572 17.19 -4.82 35.32
CA LEU A 572 17.08 -3.65 36.20
C LEU A 572 15.93 -3.75 37.24
N GLY A 573 15.07 -4.76 37.11
CA GLY A 573 13.90 -4.93 37.98
C GLY A 573 12.74 -3.98 37.71
N VAL A 574 12.80 -3.16 36.64
CA VAL A 574 11.76 -2.19 36.26
C VAL A 574 10.67 -2.78 35.40
N ASN A 575 10.84 -4.01 34.92
CA ASN A 575 9.82 -4.75 34.16
C ASN A 575 9.67 -6.19 34.70
N ARG A 576 8.47 -6.51 35.20
CA ARG A 576 8.17 -7.81 35.82
C ARG A 576 7.51 -8.76 34.82
N PHE A 577 8.27 -9.58 34.11
CA PHE A 577 7.73 -10.57 33.14
C PHE A 577 6.90 -11.70 33.75
N GLN A 578 7.19 -12.13 34.98
CA GLN A 578 6.69 -13.40 35.49
C GLN A 578 5.18 -13.47 35.66
N SER A 579 4.53 -12.33 35.98
CA SER A 579 3.07 -12.29 36.10
C SER A 579 2.37 -12.43 34.76
N LYS A 580 2.87 -11.77 33.71
CA LYS A 580 2.27 -11.83 32.35
C LYS A 580 2.48 -13.17 31.66
N LEU A 581 3.64 -13.81 31.81
CA LEU A 581 3.89 -15.15 31.27
C LEU A 581 3.11 -16.24 32.01
N ARG A 582 2.83 -16.07 33.31
CA ARG A 582 1.97 -17.00 34.08
C ARG A 582 0.51 -16.86 33.67
N GLN A 583 -0.02 -15.64 33.48
CA GLN A 583 -1.38 -15.42 32.99
C GLN A 583 -1.61 -16.04 31.61
N TYR A 584 -0.65 -15.93 30.70
CA TYR A 584 -0.75 -16.54 29.37
C TYR A 584 -0.68 -18.07 29.40
N ARG A 585 0.10 -18.67 30.32
CA ARG A 585 0.13 -20.14 30.50
C ARG A 585 -1.16 -20.66 31.12
N SER A 586 -1.80 -19.92 32.02
CA SER A 586 -3.09 -20.28 32.57
C SER A 586 -4.20 -20.19 31.53
N SER A 587 -4.29 -19.11 30.78
CA SER A 587 -5.28 -18.96 29.70
C SER A 587 -5.13 -20.02 28.60
N ARG A 588 -3.90 -20.38 28.22
CA ARG A 588 -3.64 -21.41 27.18
C ARG A 588 -3.89 -22.84 27.72
N SER A 589 -3.77 -23.07 29.02
CA SER A 589 -4.17 -24.33 29.65
C SER A 589 -5.69 -24.44 29.76
N GLU A 590 -6.39 -23.35 30.00
CA GLU A 590 -7.86 -23.29 30.01
C GLU A 590 -8.45 -23.46 28.61
N GLU A 591 -7.84 -22.85 27.58
CA GLU A 591 -8.22 -23.04 26.18
C GLU A 591 -7.99 -24.47 25.67
N LYS A 592 -6.86 -25.12 26.06
CA LYS A 592 -6.61 -26.54 25.77
C LYS A 592 -7.56 -27.49 26.51
N VAL A 593 -7.96 -27.16 27.72
CA VAL A 593 -8.94 -27.94 28.49
C VAL A 593 -10.35 -27.76 27.90
N ALA A 594 -10.69 -26.58 27.39
CA ALA A 594 -11.96 -26.33 26.70
C ALA A 594 -12.06 -27.06 25.35
N LEU A 595 -10.95 -27.17 24.60
CA LEU A 595 -10.88 -27.89 23.31
C LEU A 595 -10.82 -29.43 23.46
N GLN A 596 -10.56 -29.98 24.66
CA GLN A 596 -10.54 -31.42 24.90
C GLN A 596 -11.85 -31.98 25.47
N ARG A 597 -12.90 -31.16 25.62
CA ARG A 597 -14.17 -31.59 26.24
C ARG A 597 -15.35 -32.02 25.36
N PRO A 598 -15.30 -32.10 24.00
CA PRO A 598 -16.46 -32.61 23.25
C PRO A 598 -16.47 -34.09 22.89
N GLU A 599 -15.48 -34.92 23.24
CA GLU A 599 -15.46 -36.33 22.74
C GLU A 599 -15.80 -37.43 23.76
N LYS A 600 -16.31 -37.10 24.95
CA LYS A 600 -16.63 -38.13 25.97
C LYS A 600 -18.09 -38.21 26.44
N LEU A 601 -19.05 -37.75 25.62
CA LEU A 601 -20.48 -37.81 25.99
C LEU A 601 -21.40 -38.42 24.91
N LEU A 602 -20.87 -39.32 24.05
CA LEU A 602 -21.70 -40.06 23.07
C LEU A 602 -21.34 -41.53 22.94
N SER A 603 -21.17 -42.20 24.09
CA SER A 603 -21.12 -43.67 24.11
C SER A 603 -21.58 -44.25 25.42
N ILE A 604 -22.83 -44.05 25.82
CA ILE A 604 -23.58 -44.91 26.72
C ILE A 604 -25.08 -44.63 26.51
N SER A 605 -25.70 -45.31 25.56
CA SER A 605 -27.11 -45.71 25.57
C SER A 605 -27.42 -46.55 24.33
N ARG A 606 -26.96 -47.78 24.36
CA ARG A 606 -27.57 -48.89 23.62
C ARG A 606 -27.23 -50.15 24.37
N ILE A 607 -28.11 -50.55 25.28
CA ILE A 607 -28.40 -51.95 25.63
C ILE A 607 -29.70 -51.95 26.41
N GLN A 608 -30.64 -52.80 25.96
CA GLN A 608 -31.91 -53.27 26.55
C GLN A 608 -33.11 -52.29 26.37
N GLU A 609 -34.16 -52.60 25.65
CA GLU A 609 -34.85 -53.87 25.29
C GLU A 609 -35.39 -53.76 23.85
#